data_7a772b4ebcb87b423168f550b5140855
#
_entry.id   7a772b4ebcb87b423168f550b5140855
#
_cell.length_a   1.000
_cell.length_b   1.000
_cell.length_c   1.000
_cell.angle_alpha   90.00
_cell.angle_beta   90.00
_cell.angle_gamma   90.00
#
_symmetry.space_group_name_H-M   'P 1'
#
loop_
_entity.id
_entity.type
_entity.pdbx_description
1 polymer ?
#
loop_
_entity_poly.entity_id
_entity_poly.type
_entity_poly.pdbx_seq_one_letter_code
_entity_poly.pdbx_strand_id
1 'polypeptide(L)'
;KYASNADSMKIRACYNSIPAQLAKDNKKFQYKVVQKGGSATLFGASIEWLNLAGVVLKCQRINQAFEPIAVYADLSAFKLYMGDVGLLTMKSGISQQTVLSGEGNTFMGALTENYVAQQLAAKGYDLYYWESSSTAELDFVLQKGSQIIGVEVKKGEHVRSRSLSVFVSNYKPAYSIRLSLKNFGEKDG
;
A
#
# COMPACT_ATOMS: atom_id res chain seq x y z
N LYS A 1 13.82 -24.42 -1.65
CA LYS A 1 14.54 -24.60 -0.38
C LYS A 1 13.62 -24.16 0.75
N TYR A 2 13.29 -25.03 1.65
CA TYR A 2 12.35 -24.74 2.75
C TYR A 2 13.06 -23.87 3.81
N ALA A 3 12.31 -22.94 4.43
CA ALA A 3 12.80 -22.14 5.55
C ALA A 3 13.04 -23.02 6.78
N SER A 4 14.00 -22.67 7.62
CA SER A 4 14.19 -23.32 8.92
C SER A 4 12.93 -23.13 9.80
N ASN A 5 12.77 -23.94 10.85
CA ASN A 5 11.64 -23.79 11.77
C ASN A 5 11.58 -22.38 12.41
N ALA A 6 12.74 -21.85 12.81
CA ALA A 6 12.82 -20.51 13.39
C ALA A 6 12.45 -19.41 12.37
N ASP A 7 12.87 -19.54 11.11
CA ASP A 7 12.53 -18.61 10.04
C ASP A 7 11.04 -18.72 9.68
N SER A 8 10.49 -19.92 9.65
CA SER A 8 9.05 -20.16 9.41
C SER A 8 8.17 -19.47 10.46
N MET A 9 8.58 -19.45 11.73
CA MET A 9 7.86 -18.73 12.79
C MET A 9 7.91 -17.22 12.57
N LYS A 10 9.06 -16.66 12.19
CA LYS A 10 9.20 -15.22 11.90
C LYS A 10 8.39 -14.81 10.67
N ILE A 11 8.45 -15.59 9.58
CA ILE A 11 7.66 -15.40 8.37
C ILE A 11 6.17 -15.37 8.71
N ARG A 12 5.69 -16.35 9.48
CA ARG A 12 4.29 -16.42 9.92
C ARG A 12 3.90 -15.21 10.77
N ALA A 13 4.77 -14.78 11.69
CA ALA A 13 4.52 -13.61 12.54
C ALA A 13 4.38 -12.34 11.71
N CYS A 14 5.28 -12.10 10.75
CA CYS A 14 5.19 -10.98 9.82
C CYS A 14 3.87 -11.01 9.03
N TYR A 15 3.55 -12.14 8.42
CA TYR A 15 2.33 -12.31 7.63
C TYR A 15 1.06 -12.08 8.45
N ASN A 16 1.01 -12.62 9.68
CA ASN A 16 -0.14 -12.47 10.56
C ASN A 16 -0.32 -11.04 11.09
N SER A 17 0.73 -10.22 11.10
CA SER A 17 0.65 -8.83 11.55
C SER A 17 0.01 -7.87 10.52
N ILE A 18 -0.08 -8.26 9.24
CA ILE A 18 -0.48 -7.36 8.14
C ILE A 18 -1.85 -6.72 8.37
N PRO A 19 -2.93 -7.41 8.78
CA PRO A 19 -4.21 -6.74 9.03
C PRO A 19 -4.10 -5.63 10.09
N ALA A 20 -3.35 -5.87 11.17
CA ALA A 20 -3.13 -4.88 12.22
C ALA A 20 -2.24 -3.71 11.76
N GLN A 21 -1.32 -3.93 10.81
CA GLN A 21 -0.54 -2.86 10.19
C GLN A 21 -1.43 -1.96 9.33
N LEU A 22 -2.25 -2.57 8.47
CA LEU A 22 -3.13 -1.87 7.53
C LEU A 22 -4.33 -1.18 8.21
N ALA A 23 -4.70 -1.60 9.41
CA ALA A 23 -5.73 -0.94 10.22
C ALA A 23 -5.29 0.41 10.81
N LYS A 24 -4.00 0.74 10.77
CA LYS A 24 -3.46 2.01 11.26
C LYS A 24 -3.63 3.12 10.22
N ASP A 25 -3.71 4.36 10.70
CA ASP A 25 -3.91 5.53 9.84
C ASP A 25 -2.83 5.66 8.77
N ASN A 26 -1.55 5.49 9.14
CA ASN A 26 -0.43 5.62 8.20
C ASN A 26 -0.06 4.33 7.45
N LYS A 27 -0.64 3.18 7.82
CA LYS A 27 -0.41 1.86 7.20
C LYS A 27 1.06 1.45 6.98
N LYS A 28 2.03 2.21 7.50
CA LYS A 28 3.45 1.90 7.40
C LYS A 28 3.77 0.65 8.21
N PHE A 29 4.59 -0.21 7.65
CA PHE A 29 5.01 -1.41 8.36
C PHE A 29 5.88 -1.07 9.57
N GLN A 30 5.51 -1.58 10.72
CA GLN A 30 6.21 -1.36 11.98
C GLN A 30 6.60 -2.72 12.58
N TYR A 31 7.88 -2.99 12.64
CA TYR A 31 8.41 -4.24 13.20
C TYR A 31 7.95 -4.50 14.64
N LYS A 32 7.75 -3.45 15.45
CA LYS A 32 7.23 -3.54 16.82
C LYS A 32 5.80 -4.09 16.91
N VAL A 33 5.03 -4.03 15.82
CA VAL A 33 3.66 -4.62 15.74
C VAL A 33 3.73 -6.11 15.52
N VAL A 34 4.79 -6.62 14.88
CA VAL A 34 5.03 -8.06 14.75
C VAL A 34 5.36 -8.65 16.12
N GLN A 35 6.26 -8.00 16.85
CA GLN A 35 6.71 -8.41 18.18
C GLN A 35 7.33 -7.22 18.92
N LYS A 36 7.15 -7.15 20.25
CA LYS A 36 7.85 -6.16 21.09
C LYS A 36 9.36 -6.28 20.89
N GLY A 37 10.04 -5.16 20.60
CA GLY A 37 11.46 -5.15 20.26
C GLY A 37 11.79 -5.59 18.82
N GLY A 38 10.79 -5.79 17.97
CA GLY A 38 10.97 -6.15 16.56
C GLY A 38 11.77 -5.09 15.78
N SER A 39 12.64 -5.54 14.88
CA SER A 39 13.52 -4.71 14.06
C SER A 39 13.71 -5.26 12.65
N ALA A 40 14.26 -4.45 11.75
CA ALA A 40 14.61 -4.88 10.40
C ALA A 40 15.63 -6.03 10.42
N THR A 41 16.61 -6.00 11.34
CA THR A 41 17.58 -7.08 11.52
C THR A 41 16.91 -8.42 11.86
N LEU A 42 15.83 -8.38 12.65
CA LEU A 42 15.15 -9.61 13.09
C LEU A 42 14.18 -10.16 12.05
N PHE A 43 13.46 -9.30 11.33
CA PHE A 43 12.33 -9.68 10.48
C PHE A 43 12.49 -9.31 8.99
N GLY A 44 13.53 -8.55 8.62
CA GLY A 44 13.71 -8.06 7.24
C GLY A 44 13.77 -9.20 6.23
N ALA A 45 14.59 -10.23 6.50
CA ALA A 45 14.69 -11.41 5.63
C ALA A 45 13.33 -12.15 5.48
N SER A 46 12.52 -12.18 6.53
CA SER A 46 11.19 -12.81 6.49
C SER A 46 10.23 -12.04 5.59
N ILE A 47 10.30 -10.70 5.59
CA ILE A 47 9.49 -9.85 4.71
C ILE A 47 9.93 -10.02 3.26
N GLU A 48 11.23 -10.00 2.98
CA GLU A 48 11.74 -10.23 1.63
C GLU A 48 11.37 -11.62 1.11
N TRP A 49 11.41 -12.64 1.97
CA TRP A 49 10.94 -13.97 1.59
C TRP A 49 9.46 -13.98 1.19
N LEU A 50 8.58 -13.33 1.98
CA LEU A 50 7.15 -13.21 1.68
C LEU A 50 6.91 -12.44 0.37
N ASN A 51 7.68 -11.39 0.14
CA ASN A 51 7.58 -10.58 -1.08
C ASN A 51 8.03 -11.37 -2.33
N LEU A 52 9.17 -12.04 -2.26
CA LEU A 52 9.67 -12.89 -3.34
C LEU A 52 8.76 -14.08 -3.64
N ALA A 53 8.07 -14.59 -2.63
CA ALA A 53 7.06 -15.65 -2.80
C ALA A 53 5.74 -15.14 -3.39
N GLY A 54 5.58 -13.83 -3.60
CA GLY A 54 4.35 -13.21 -4.11
C GLY A 54 3.17 -13.25 -3.13
N VAL A 55 3.43 -13.64 -1.87
CA VAL A 55 2.36 -13.75 -0.84
C VAL A 55 1.99 -12.37 -0.30
N VAL A 56 2.94 -11.44 -0.35
CA VAL A 56 2.75 -10.03 -0.02
C VAL A 56 3.29 -9.13 -1.11
N LEU A 57 2.83 -7.89 -1.12
CA LEU A 57 3.24 -6.83 -2.04
C LEU A 57 3.87 -5.71 -1.22
N LYS A 58 5.14 -5.45 -1.46
CA LYS A 58 5.87 -4.38 -0.79
C LYS A 58 5.73 -3.08 -1.58
N CYS A 59 5.16 -2.06 -0.95
CA CYS A 59 5.02 -0.72 -1.51
C CYS A 59 6.02 0.21 -0.81
N GLN A 60 7.04 0.66 -1.52
CA GLN A 60 8.14 1.45 -0.94
C GLN A 60 7.79 2.94 -0.92
N ARG A 61 8.25 3.65 0.12
CA ARG A 61 8.18 5.10 0.14
C ARG A 61 9.14 5.68 -0.88
N ILE A 62 8.71 6.75 -1.56
CA ILE A 62 9.59 7.61 -2.33
C ILE A 62 9.63 9.00 -1.70
N ASN A 63 10.82 9.61 -1.72
CA ASN A 63 11.02 10.96 -1.21
C ASN A 63 10.74 12.02 -2.29
N GLN A 64 10.92 11.66 -3.55
CA GLN A 64 10.67 12.51 -4.71
C GLN A 64 10.02 11.66 -5.83
N ALA A 65 9.21 12.29 -6.67
CA ALA A 65 8.47 11.60 -7.71
C ALA A 65 8.97 12.06 -9.11
N PHE A 66 10.21 11.70 -9.43
CA PHE A 66 10.83 11.93 -10.74
C PHE A 66 11.26 10.62 -11.39
N GLU A 67 11.50 10.63 -12.70
CA GLU A 67 12.08 9.53 -13.44
C GLU A 67 13.61 9.46 -13.22
N PRO A 68 14.21 8.28 -12.97
CA PRO A 68 13.57 7.00 -12.71
C PRO A 68 13.13 6.90 -11.23
N ILE A 69 11.88 6.54 -11.02
CA ILE A 69 11.25 6.58 -9.69
C ILE A 69 11.97 5.71 -8.64
N ALA A 70 12.53 4.59 -9.06
CA ALA A 70 13.18 3.62 -8.18
C ALA A 70 14.39 4.20 -7.42
N VAL A 71 15.09 5.21 -7.98
CA VAL A 71 16.27 5.81 -7.31
C VAL A 71 15.89 6.69 -6.12
N TYR A 72 14.63 7.08 -6.01
CA TYR A 72 14.09 7.89 -4.91
C TYR A 72 13.43 7.04 -3.81
N ALA A 73 13.53 5.71 -3.93
CA ALA A 73 12.95 4.80 -2.96
C ALA A 73 13.71 4.85 -1.62
N ASP A 74 12.96 5.02 -0.55
CA ASP A 74 13.46 4.89 0.82
C ASP A 74 13.27 3.44 1.29
N LEU A 75 14.36 2.70 1.34
CA LEU A 75 14.34 1.29 1.72
C LEU A 75 13.93 1.05 3.18
N SER A 76 13.96 2.07 4.03
CA SER A 76 13.62 1.98 5.45
C SER A 76 12.12 2.10 5.73
N ALA A 77 11.34 2.62 4.78
CA ALA A 77 9.92 2.88 4.94
C ALA A 77 9.09 2.25 3.81
N PHE A 78 8.14 1.41 4.19
CA PHE A 78 7.28 0.72 3.24
C PHE A 78 5.93 0.37 3.87
N LYS A 79 4.93 0.17 3.03
CA LYS A 79 3.67 -0.51 3.36
C LYS A 79 3.74 -1.95 2.87
N LEU A 80 2.98 -2.83 3.50
CA LEU A 80 2.93 -4.23 3.12
C LEU A 80 1.48 -4.66 2.92
N TYR A 81 1.11 -4.93 1.68
CA TYR A 81 -0.20 -5.43 1.29
C TYR A 81 -0.18 -6.94 1.17
N MET A 82 -1.33 -7.59 1.30
CA MET A 82 -1.48 -8.99 0.94
C MET A 82 -1.52 -9.16 -0.58
N GLY A 83 -0.91 -10.22 -1.10
CA GLY A 83 -0.96 -10.55 -2.53
C GLY A 83 -2.37 -10.83 -3.04
N ASP A 84 -3.30 -11.14 -2.11
CA ASP A 84 -4.71 -11.35 -2.40
C ASP A 84 -5.60 -10.67 -1.35
N VAL A 85 -6.56 -9.85 -1.80
CA VAL A 85 -7.47 -9.11 -0.91
C VAL A 85 -8.47 -10.03 -0.19
N GLY A 86 -8.81 -11.17 -0.76
CA GLY A 86 -9.66 -12.17 -0.11
C GLY A 86 -8.98 -12.78 1.11
N LEU A 87 -7.66 -13.03 1.03
CA LEU A 87 -6.86 -13.44 2.18
C LEU A 87 -6.81 -12.36 3.25
N LEU A 88 -6.69 -11.08 2.89
CA LEU A 88 -6.76 -9.98 3.85
C LEU A 88 -8.13 -9.92 4.54
N THR A 89 -9.21 -10.06 3.75
CA THR A 89 -10.59 -10.10 4.26
C THR A 89 -10.75 -11.22 5.28
N MET A 90 -10.36 -12.43 4.94
CA MET A 90 -10.43 -13.60 5.82
C MET A 90 -9.62 -13.38 7.11
N LYS A 91 -8.38 -12.92 7.00
CA LYS A 91 -7.48 -12.74 8.17
C LYS A 91 -7.89 -11.58 9.07
N SER A 92 -8.57 -10.57 8.54
CA SER A 92 -9.09 -9.45 9.33
C SER A 92 -10.30 -9.83 10.18
N GLY A 93 -10.95 -10.96 9.88
CA GLY A 93 -12.18 -11.37 10.55
C GLY A 93 -13.42 -10.53 10.16
N ILE A 94 -13.31 -9.66 9.15
CA ILE A 94 -14.48 -8.90 8.67
C ILE A 94 -15.48 -9.84 8.00
N SER A 95 -16.76 -9.69 8.31
CA SER A 95 -17.80 -10.53 7.70
C SER A 95 -18.00 -10.21 6.22
N GLN A 96 -18.37 -11.21 5.43
CA GLN A 96 -18.75 -11.00 4.01
C GLN A 96 -19.90 -10.01 3.89
N GLN A 97 -20.87 -10.06 4.81
CA GLN A 97 -22.01 -9.15 4.82
C GLN A 97 -21.56 -7.69 5.00
N THR A 98 -20.59 -7.41 5.89
CA THR A 98 -20.01 -6.08 6.07
C THR A 98 -19.29 -5.61 4.81
N VAL A 99 -18.59 -6.49 4.12
CA VAL A 99 -17.89 -6.15 2.86
C VAL A 99 -18.91 -5.81 1.76
N LEU A 100 -19.97 -6.59 1.64
CA LEU A 100 -21.01 -6.40 0.61
C LEU A 100 -21.88 -5.17 0.85
N SER A 101 -22.21 -4.87 2.11
CA SER A 101 -22.99 -3.67 2.44
C SER A 101 -22.20 -2.37 2.27
N GLY A 102 -20.86 -2.43 2.37
CA GLY A 102 -20.00 -1.25 2.34
C GLY A 102 -20.18 -0.30 3.53
N GLU A 103 -21.05 -0.65 4.49
CA GLU A 103 -21.44 0.23 5.57
C GLU A 103 -20.37 0.34 6.68
N GLY A 104 -20.07 1.57 7.06
CA GLY A 104 -19.54 1.97 8.37
C GLY A 104 -18.21 1.40 8.85
N ASN A 105 -17.56 0.46 8.14
CA ASN A 105 -16.34 -0.17 8.63
C ASN A 105 -15.09 0.64 8.23
N THR A 106 -14.30 1.05 9.23
CA THR A 106 -13.05 1.79 9.03
C THR A 106 -12.02 0.98 8.24
N PHE A 107 -12.03 -0.35 8.36
CA PHE A 107 -11.10 -1.25 7.67
C PHE A 107 -11.36 -1.37 6.15
N MET A 108 -12.54 -0.96 5.66
CA MET A 108 -12.86 -0.95 4.22
C MET A 108 -11.85 -0.14 3.40
N GLY A 109 -11.31 0.94 3.97
CA GLY A 109 -10.23 1.71 3.31
C GLY A 109 -8.97 0.88 3.07
N ALA A 110 -8.59 0.03 4.02
CA ALA A 110 -7.46 -0.88 3.90
C ALA A 110 -7.71 -1.97 2.85
N LEU A 111 -8.92 -2.54 2.81
CA LEU A 111 -9.30 -3.52 1.79
C LEU A 111 -9.28 -2.92 0.39
N THR A 112 -9.84 -1.73 0.21
CA THR A 112 -9.86 -1.03 -1.09
C THR A 112 -8.45 -0.73 -1.58
N GLU A 113 -7.58 -0.21 -0.71
CA GLU A 113 -6.19 0.11 -1.05
C GLU A 113 -5.40 -1.16 -1.36
N ASN A 114 -5.60 -2.26 -0.58
CA ASN A 114 -4.98 -3.55 -0.87
C ASN A 114 -5.44 -4.13 -2.22
N TYR A 115 -6.73 -4.00 -2.56
CA TYR A 115 -7.23 -4.42 -3.86
C TYR A 115 -6.55 -3.65 -5.00
N VAL A 116 -6.40 -2.33 -4.86
CA VAL A 116 -5.70 -1.50 -5.84
C VAL A 116 -4.23 -1.92 -5.95
N ALA A 117 -3.53 -2.15 -4.84
CA ALA A 117 -2.15 -2.66 -4.84
C ALA A 117 -2.04 -3.97 -5.63
N GLN A 118 -2.95 -4.92 -5.37
CA GLN A 118 -3.01 -6.20 -6.08
C GLN A 118 -3.21 -6.01 -7.59
N GLN A 119 -4.13 -5.13 -8.00
CA GLN A 119 -4.40 -4.87 -9.42
C GLN A 119 -3.21 -4.19 -10.12
N LEU A 120 -2.53 -3.26 -9.46
CA LEU A 120 -1.35 -2.59 -10.00
C LEU A 120 -0.18 -3.57 -10.16
N ALA A 121 0.08 -4.40 -9.14
CA ALA A 121 1.12 -5.43 -9.19
C ALA A 121 0.83 -6.49 -10.29
N ALA A 122 -0.43 -6.91 -10.44
CA ALA A 122 -0.84 -7.84 -11.50
C ALA A 122 -0.64 -7.28 -12.91
N LYS A 123 -0.60 -5.95 -13.06
CA LYS A 123 -0.27 -5.25 -14.31
C LYS A 123 1.24 -5.01 -14.50
N GLY A 124 2.08 -5.51 -13.58
CA GLY A 124 3.53 -5.38 -13.64
C GLY A 124 4.10 -4.06 -13.15
N TYR A 125 3.33 -3.27 -12.43
CA TYR A 125 3.85 -2.05 -11.81
C TYR A 125 4.57 -2.37 -10.50
N ASP A 126 5.76 -1.78 -10.30
CA ASP A 126 6.37 -1.66 -8.99
C ASP A 126 5.55 -0.68 -8.14
N LEU A 127 5.37 -1.01 -6.86
CA LEU A 127 4.52 -0.22 -5.98
C LEU A 127 5.35 0.78 -5.18
N TYR A 128 5.02 2.05 -5.33
CA TYR A 128 5.56 3.15 -4.55
C TYR A 128 4.43 4.00 -3.97
N TYR A 129 4.66 4.59 -2.80
CA TYR A 129 3.82 5.65 -2.25
C TYR A 129 4.66 6.88 -1.95
N TRP A 130 4.03 8.04 -1.94
CA TRP A 130 4.73 9.29 -1.70
C TRP A 130 4.25 9.98 -0.43
N GLU A 131 5.19 10.55 0.31
CA GLU A 131 4.91 11.45 1.42
C GLU A 131 5.59 12.79 1.21
N SER A 132 4.84 13.86 1.52
CA SER A 132 5.44 15.19 1.62
C SER A 132 6.25 15.33 2.92
N SER A 133 7.05 16.37 2.99
CA SER A 133 7.73 16.78 4.23
C SER A 133 6.79 17.22 5.35
N SER A 134 5.49 17.43 5.04
CA SER A 134 4.48 17.85 6.02
C SER A 134 3.53 16.70 6.37
N THR A 135 2.36 16.66 5.75
CA THR A 135 1.29 15.73 6.13
C THR A 135 0.59 15.06 4.95
N ALA A 136 0.95 15.40 3.71
CA ALA A 136 0.32 14.80 2.54
C ALA A 136 0.96 13.45 2.24
N GLU A 137 0.12 12.42 2.07
CA GLU A 137 0.52 11.09 1.64
C GLU A 137 -0.35 10.70 0.45
N LEU A 138 0.27 10.20 -0.63
CA LEU A 138 -0.41 9.68 -1.79
C LEU A 138 -0.28 8.16 -1.80
N ASP A 139 -1.40 7.46 -2.01
CA ASP A 139 -1.49 6.01 -1.83
C ASP A 139 -0.55 5.25 -2.76
N PHE A 140 -0.51 5.64 -4.06
CA PHE A 140 0.44 5.04 -5.01
C PHE A 140 1.01 6.09 -5.96
N VAL A 141 2.24 5.84 -6.40
CA VAL A 141 2.89 6.56 -7.48
C VAL A 141 3.46 5.55 -8.46
N LEU A 142 3.14 5.72 -9.73
CA LEU A 142 3.52 4.80 -10.79
C LEU A 142 4.43 5.49 -11.79
N GLN A 143 5.33 4.73 -12.39
CA GLN A 143 6.05 5.16 -13.58
C GLN A 143 5.57 4.35 -14.78
N LYS A 144 5.16 5.05 -15.86
CA LYS A 144 4.79 4.46 -17.14
C LYS A 144 5.59 5.14 -18.25
N GLY A 145 6.65 4.47 -18.73
CA GLY A 145 7.65 5.11 -19.56
C GLY A 145 8.31 6.26 -18.79
N SER A 146 8.32 7.46 -19.37
CA SER A 146 8.83 8.68 -18.73
C SER A 146 7.79 9.40 -17.84
N GLN A 147 6.55 8.94 -17.82
CA GLN A 147 5.48 9.59 -17.07
C GLN A 147 5.40 9.10 -15.64
N ILE A 148 5.33 10.02 -14.69
CA ILE A 148 5.04 9.75 -13.29
C ILE A 148 3.56 10.07 -13.04
N ILE A 149 2.83 9.11 -12.45
CA ILE A 149 1.39 9.18 -12.27
C ILE A 149 1.07 9.00 -10.79
N GLY A 150 0.43 10.00 -10.21
CA GLY A 150 -0.08 9.91 -8.84
C GLY A 150 -1.44 9.20 -8.82
N VAL A 151 -1.64 8.28 -7.87
CA VAL A 151 -2.88 7.54 -7.69
C VAL A 151 -3.36 7.68 -6.25
N GLU A 152 -4.57 8.19 -6.10
CA GLU A 152 -5.27 8.32 -4.82
C GLU A 152 -6.46 7.38 -4.78
N VAL A 153 -6.62 6.66 -3.66
CA VAL A 153 -7.71 5.69 -3.46
C VAL A 153 -8.69 6.21 -2.41
N LYS A 154 -9.96 6.25 -2.74
CA LYS A 154 -11.04 6.67 -1.82
C LYS A 154 -12.10 5.58 -1.71
N LYS A 155 -12.44 5.19 -0.49
CA LYS A 155 -13.45 4.17 -0.20
C LYS A 155 -14.91 4.61 -0.45
N GLY A 156 -15.14 5.87 -0.80
CA GLY A 156 -16.49 6.43 -0.96
C GLY A 156 -16.59 7.48 -2.06
N GLU A 157 -17.72 8.18 -2.09
CA GLU A 157 -18.00 9.20 -3.10
C GLU A 157 -17.35 10.56 -2.83
N HIS A 158 -16.84 10.80 -1.61
CA HIS A 158 -16.17 12.04 -1.25
C HIS A 158 -14.83 12.15 -1.98
N VAL A 159 -14.74 13.14 -2.86
CA VAL A 159 -13.68 13.23 -3.87
C VAL A 159 -12.65 14.33 -3.62
N ARG A 160 -12.69 15.04 -2.49
CA ARG A 160 -11.63 15.99 -2.18
C ARG A 160 -10.40 15.23 -1.67
N SER A 161 -9.29 15.36 -2.38
CA SER A 161 -8.00 14.83 -1.98
C SER A 161 -6.99 15.97 -1.89
N ARG A 162 -6.69 16.39 -0.67
CA ARG A 162 -5.63 17.36 -0.41
C ARG A 162 -4.27 16.83 -0.82
N SER A 163 -4.03 15.54 -0.57
CA SER A 163 -2.75 14.90 -0.89
C SER A 163 -2.48 14.87 -2.40
N LEU A 164 -3.48 14.50 -3.21
CA LEU A 164 -3.35 14.50 -4.66
C LEU A 164 -3.10 15.93 -5.19
N SER A 165 -3.79 16.94 -4.66
CA SER A 165 -3.60 18.32 -5.05
C SER A 165 -2.18 18.82 -4.72
N VAL A 166 -1.64 18.46 -3.55
CA VAL A 166 -0.24 18.78 -3.17
C VAL A 166 0.75 18.10 -4.12
N PHE A 167 0.52 16.82 -4.43
CA PHE A 167 1.36 16.06 -5.36
C PHE A 167 1.36 16.70 -6.75
N VAL A 168 0.18 17.02 -7.30
CA VAL A 168 0.04 17.69 -8.61
C VAL A 168 0.73 19.05 -8.62
N SER A 169 0.58 19.84 -7.57
CA SER A 169 1.27 21.14 -7.45
C SER A 169 2.79 21.00 -7.47
N ASN A 170 3.33 19.97 -6.79
CA ASN A 170 4.78 19.78 -6.66
C ASN A 170 5.43 19.21 -7.94
N TYR A 171 4.76 18.25 -8.60
CA TYR A 171 5.38 17.43 -9.66
C TYR A 171 4.77 17.67 -11.04
N LYS A 172 3.62 18.35 -11.14
CA LYS A 172 2.92 18.70 -12.40
C LYS A 172 2.84 17.52 -13.38
N PRO A 173 2.35 16.35 -12.94
CA PRO A 173 2.23 15.19 -13.82
C PRO A 173 1.27 15.50 -14.98
N ALA A 174 1.44 14.80 -16.11
CA ALA A 174 0.54 14.96 -17.26
C ALA A 174 -0.92 14.63 -16.90
N TYR A 175 -1.13 13.66 -16.00
CA TYR A 175 -2.42 13.36 -15.38
C TYR A 175 -2.21 12.63 -14.04
N SER A 176 -3.27 12.58 -13.25
CA SER A 176 -3.32 11.82 -12.01
C SER A 176 -4.64 11.04 -11.94
N ILE A 177 -4.65 9.96 -11.19
CA ILE A 177 -5.79 9.06 -11.08
C ILE A 177 -6.37 9.16 -9.68
N ARG A 178 -7.70 9.30 -9.59
CA ARG A 178 -8.46 9.12 -8.36
C ARG A 178 -9.41 7.96 -8.52
N LEU A 179 -9.20 6.91 -7.74
CA LEU A 179 -10.07 5.75 -7.71
C LEU A 179 -11.12 5.95 -6.61
N SER A 180 -12.39 5.80 -6.95
CA SER A 180 -13.52 5.95 -6.03
C SER A 180 -14.72 5.12 -6.52
N LEU A 181 -15.81 5.10 -5.77
CA LEU A 181 -17.06 4.46 -6.16
C LEU A 181 -17.89 5.28 -7.19
N LYS A 182 -17.39 6.45 -7.62
CA LYS A 182 -18.06 7.24 -8.67
C LYS A 182 -17.83 6.63 -10.04
N ASN A 183 -18.75 6.94 -10.96
CA ASN A 183 -18.57 6.65 -12.37
C ASN A 183 -17.30 7.31 -12.91
N PHE A 184 -16.77 6.73 -13.99
CA PHE A 184 -15.65 7.30 -14.71
C PHE A 184 -15.95 8.74 -15.14
N GLY A 185 -14.97 9.61 -15.01
CA GLY A 185 -15.04 11.00 -15.45
C GLY A 185 -13.65 11.61 -15.46
N GLU A 186 -13.47 12.62 -16.28
CA GLU A 186 -12.27 13.45 -16.34
C GLU A 186 -12.57 14.80 -15.73
N LYS A 187 -11.57 15.41 -15.14
CA LYS A 187 -11.67 16.75 -14.60
C LYS A 187 -10.38 17.50 -14.91
N ASP A 188 -10.53 18.61 -15.60
CA ASP A 188 -9.45 19.56 -15.78
C ASP A 188 -9.00 20.11 -14.44
N GLY A 189 -7.68 20.20 -14.23
CA GLY A 189 -7.03 20.57 -12.98
C GLY A 189 -7.11 22.05 -12.67
#